data_2f2ee658e24fb1d334789e201abf6d5a
#
_entry.id   2f2ee658e24fb1d334789e201abf6d5a
#
_cell.length_a   1.000
_cell.length_b   1.000
_cell.length_c   1.000
_cell.angle_alpha   90.00
_cell.angle_beta   90.00
_cell.angle_gamma   90.00
#
_symmetry.space_group_name_H-M   'P 1'
#
loop_
_entity.id
_entity.type
_entity.pdbx_description
1 polymer ?
#
loop_
_entity_poly.entity_id
_entity_poly.type
_entity_poly.pdbx_seq_one_letter_code
_entity_poly.pdbx_strand_id
1 'polypeptide(L)'
;MKHKNINCLSHLSFFAIAVFVLALSMQASAGIVGQWLLDETSGTVAKDTSGNGNDGEIIGKANWVNGKFGKALELDGTSTGLKVAPGLALKNFTAVLWVNSGKDWGKTRTELWCGSKTYGDAVLIRGDDRADWKKGEAMLHWTDGAAWHAIGSGKLKSKTWYHLAGTFNGNTLKFYVDGKLVGQKDSKIGAGEKDTFIGCHPNPTNYFQGMIDDVAVFDDALSREDIEKIVNRGLENWLPVEASGKNATHWARIKNSTKTK
;
A
#
# COMPACT_ATOMS: atom_id res chain seq x y z
N MET A 1 -41.07 81.04 -23.47
CA MET A 1 -41.34 79.59 -23.46
C MET A 1 -40.05 78.84 -23.28
N LYS A 2 -39.88 78.24 -22.13
CA LYS A 2 -38.62 77.52 -21.78
C LYS A 2 -38.89 76.05 -21.88
N HIS A 3 -38.18 75.37 -22.81
CA HIS A 3 -38.18 73.91 -22.88
C HIS A 3 -37.24 73.37 -21.80
N LYS A 4 -37.75 72.50 -20.91
CA LYS A 4 -36.97 71.67 -19.99
C LYS A 4 -36.56 70.36 -20.66
N ASN A 5 -35.26 70.17 -20.85
CA ASN A 5 -34.70 68.90 -21.21
C ASN A 5 -34.64 68.02 -19.97
N ILE A 6 -35.29 66.87 -20.01
CA ILE A 6 -35.19 65.80 -18.98
C ILE A 6 -34.19 64.81 -19.50
N ASN A 7 -32.99 64.82 -18.91
CA ASN A 7 -31.99 63.77 -19.15
C ASN A 7 -32.38 62.57 -18.33
N CYS A 8 -32.77 61.51 -19.02
CA CYS A 8 -32.97 60.21 -18.43
C CYS A 8 -31.62 59.44 -18.44
N LEU A 9 -30.89 59.40 -17.30
CA LEU A 9 -29.72 58.58 -17.11
C LEU A 9 -30.19 57.19 -16.76
N SER A 10 -30.09 56.28 -17.72
CA SER A 10 -30.28 54.86 -17.51
C SER A 10 -29.06 54.28 -16.80
N HIS A 11 -29.23 53.92 -15.53
CA HIS A 11 -28.25 53.12 -14.79
C HIS A 11 -28.32 51.68 -15.30
N LEU A 12 -27.40 51.29 -16.19
CA LEU A 12 -27.08 49.88 -16.45
C LEU A 12 -26.26 49.34 -15.29
N SER A 13 -26.92 48.65 -14.39
CA SER A 13 -26.24 47.86 -13.38
C SER A 13 -25.70 46.58 -14.03
N PHE A 14 -24.41 46.51 -14.25
CA PHE A 14 -23.71 45.27 -14.62
C PHE A 14 -23.65 44.36 -13.39
N PHE A 15 -24.55 43.39 -13.31
CA PHE A 15 -24.36 42.23 -12.41
C PHE A 15 -23.27 41.34 -13.01
N ALA A 16 -22.05 41.48 -12.54
CA ALA A 16 -21.01 40.52 -12.81
C ALA A 16 -21.29 39.23 -11.97
N ILE A 17 -21.91 38.25 -12.61
CA ILE A 17 -22.04 36.91 -12.03
C ILE A 17 -20.66 36.29 -12.10
N ALA A 18 -19.94 36.31 -10.99
CA ALA A 18 -18.72 35.52 -10.80
C ALA A 18 -19.12 34.02 -10.70
N VAL A 19 -19.06 33.34 -11.82
CA VAL A 19 -19.17 31.86 -11.84
C VAL A 19 -17.88 31.29 -11.21
N PHE A 20 -17.95 31.00 -9.94
CA PHE A 20 -16.89 30.27 -9.24
C PHE A 20 -16.98 28.80 -9.68
N VAL A 21 -16.28 28.48 -10.75
CA VAL A 21 -16.10 27.07 -11.15
C VAL A 21 -15.22 26.42 -10.10
N LEU A 22 -15.85 25.78 -9.10
CA LEU A 22 -15.20 24.86 -8.20
C LEU A 22 -14.77 23.66 -9.05
N ALA A 23 -13.54 23.66 -9.53
CA ALA A 23 -12.94 22.49 -10.12
C ALA A 23 -12.76 21.47 -8.97
N LEU A 24 -13.78 20.64 -8.72
CA LEU A 24 -13.59 19.42 -7.97
C LEU A 24 -12.59 18.58 -8.79
N SER A 25 -11.34 18.58 -8.38
CA SER A 25 -10.38 17.59 -8.82
C SER A 25 -10.94 16.23 -8.38
N MET A 26 -11.57 15.51 -9.29
CA MET A 26 -11.90 14.10 -9.07
C MET A 26 -10.56 13.36 -8.92
N GLN A 27 -10.07 13.26 -7.70
CA GLN A 27 -9.00 12.31 -7.42
C GLN A 27 -9.59 10.93 -7.69
N ALA A 28 -9.03 10.23 -8.67
CA ALA A 28 -9.34 8.83 -8.85
C ALA A 28 -9.01 8.12 -7.53
N SER A 29 -9.96 7.40 -6.97
CA SER A 29 -9.69 6.55 -5.81
C SER A 29 -8.70 5.47 -6.25
N ALA A 30 -7.63 5.27 -5.48
CA ALA A 30 -6.69 4.19 -5.71
C ALA A 30 -7.44 2.86 -5.76
N GLY A 31 -7.28 2.12 -6.85
CA GLY A 31 -7.83 0.78 -6.99
C GLY A 31 -7.05 -0.21 -6.15
N ILE A 32 -7.74 -1.14 -5.49
CA ILE A 32 -7.07 -2.26 -4.82
C ILE A 32 -6.68 -3.27 -5.89
N VAL A 33 -5.40 -3.57 -6.03
CA VAL A 33 -4.88 -4.61 -6.95
C VAL A 33 -4.99 -5.99 -6.35
N GLY A 34 -4.69 -6.12 -5.06
CA GLY A 34 -4.85 -7.32 -4.27
C GLY A 34 -4.89 -7.00 -2.78
N GLN A 35 -5.66 -7.79 -2.04
CA GLN A 35 -5.83 -7.66 -0.59
C GLN A 35 -5.88 -9.04 0.06
N TRP A 36 -4.95 -9.32 0.94
CA TRP A 36 -4.82 -10.57 1.67
C TRP A 36 -4.90 -10.28 3.16
N LEU A 37 -6.07 -10.57 3.75
CA LEU A 37 -6.30 -10.35 5.19
C LEU A 37 -5.52 -11.36 6.04
N LEU A 38 -5.16 -12.52 5.47
CA LEU A 38 -4.45 -13.61 6.14
C LEU A 38 -5.24 -14.19 7.34
N ASP A 39 -6.56 -14.20 7.22
CA ASP A 39 -7.51 -14.69 8.23
C ASP A 39 -7.84 -16.18 8.08
N GLU A 40 -7.14 -16.90 7.23
CA GLU A 40 -7.32 -18.33 7.06
C GLU A 40 -6.98 -19.09 8.36
N THR A 41 -7.61 -20.23 8.53
CA THR A 41 -7.38 -21.13 9.66
C THR A 41 -6.66 -22.42 9.26
N SER A 42 -6.54 -22.66 7.96
CA SER A 42 -5.89 -23.84 7.38
C SER A 42 -5.63 -23.65 5.89
N GLY A 43 -4.86 -24.57 5.30
CA GLY A 43 -4.54 -24.56 3.87
C GLY A 43 -3.33 -23.71 3.53
N THR A 44 -3.02 -23.65 2.22
CA THR A 44 -1.82 -23.01 1.68
C THR A 44 -2.15 -21.89 0.68
N VAL A 45 -3.38 -21.37 0.72
CA VAL A 45 -3.84 -20.28 -0.14
C VAL A 45 -4.22 -19.10 0.74
N ALA A 46 -3.61 -17.95 0.51
CA ALA A 46 -4.04 -16.67 1.04
C ALA A 46 -5.06 -16.05 0.07
N LYS A 47 -6.30 -15.87 0.52
CA LYS A 47 -7.39 -15.39 -0.34
C LYS A 47 -7.27 -13.91 -0.65
N ASP A 48 -7.37 -13.58 -1.93
CA ASP A 48 -7.54 -12.20 -2.37
C ASP A 48 -8.98 -11.73 -2.13
N THR A 49 -9.15 -10.88 -1.14
CA THR A 49 -10.44 -10.29 -0.77
C THR A 49 -10.77 -9.01 -1.55
N SER A 50 -9.86 -8.55 -2.43
CA SER A 50 -10.10 -7.39 -3.29
C SER A 50 -11.16 -7.64 -4.38
N GLY A 51 -11.40 -8.91 -4.71
CA GLY A 51 -12.29 -9.33 -5.80
C GLY A 51 -11.61 -9.42 -7.17
N ASN A 52 -10.30 -9.22 -7.26
CA ASN A 52 -9.54 -9.33 -8.51
C ASN A 52 -9.04 -10.75 -8.81
N GLY A 53 -9.16 -11.67 -7.85
CA GLY A 53 -8.80 -13.08 -8.01
C GLY A 53 -7.30 -13.36 -7.95
N ASN A 54 -6.54 -12.49 -7.31
CA ASN A 54 -5.10 -12.61 -7.11
C ASN A 54 -4.78 -13.42 -5.84
N ASP A 55 -5.37 -14.60 -5.68
CA ASP A 55 -5.08 -15.48 -4.56
C ASP A 55 -3.58 -15.72 -4.43
N GLY A 56 -3.07 -15.71 -3.19
CA GLY A 56 -1.67 -15.95 -2.88
C GLY A 56 -1.40 -17.43 -2.60
N GLU A 57 -0.22 -17.89 -3.02
CA GLU A 57 0.30 -19.23 -2.73
C GLU A 57 1.29 -19.17 -1.57
N ILE A 58 1.06 -19.95 -0.51
CA ILE A 58 2.02 -20.06 0.58
C ILE A 58 3.10 -21.05 0.20
N ILE A 59 4.33 -20.58 0.20
CA ILE A 59 5.53 -21.39 0.02
C ILE A 59 5.88 -22.03 1.36
N GLY A 60 6.16 -23.34 1.37
CA GLY A 60 6.49 -24.07 2.59
C GLY A 60 5.27 -24.41 3.45
N LYS A 61 5.43 -24.39 4.77
CA LYS A 61 4.38 -24.81 5.71
C LYS A 61 3.62 -23.59 6.22
N ALA A 62 2.33 -23.50 5.92
CA ALA A 62 1.47 -22.50 6.50
C ALA A 62 1.27 -22.73 8.01
N ASN A 63 1.46 -21.70 8.80
CA ASN A 63 1.10 -21.67 10.21
C ASN A 63 0.25 -20.43 10.50
N TRP A 64 -1.04 -20.66 10.79
CA TRP A 64 -2.02 -19.59 11.03
C TRP A 64 -2.12 -19.34 12.53
N VAL A 65 -1.80 -18.11 12.94
CA VAL A 65 -1.74 -17.70 14.35
C VAL A 65 -2.67 -16.53 14.61
N ASN A 66 -2.74 -16.02 15.84
CA ASN A 66 -3.47 -14.77 16.11
C ASN A 66 -2.65 -13.58 15.61
N GLY A 67 -3.31 -12.70 14.86
CA GLY A 67 -2.72 -11.57 14.19
C GLY A 67 -2.85 -10.24 14.91
N LYS A 68 -2.59 -9.18 14.19
CA LYS A 68 -2.90 -7.80 14.59
C LYS A 68 -4.41 -7.55 14.50
N PHE A 69 -5.01 -8.01 13.41
CA PHE A 69 -6.44 -8.10 13.18
C PHE A 69 -6.75 -9.56 12.84
N GLY A 70 -7.70 -10.22 13.53
CA GLY A 70 -8.05 -11.61 13.25
C GLY A 70 -6.88 -12.59 13.35
N LYS A 71 -6.51 -13.20 12.21
CA LYS A 71 -5.40 -14.15 12.08
C LYS A 71 -4.20 -13.50 11.38
N ALA A 72 -3.12 -14.23 11.30
CA ALA A 72 -1.88 -13.87 10.63
C ALA A 72 -1.15 -15.11 10.12
N LEU A 73 -0.31 -14.94 9.12
CA LEU A 73 0.61 -15.97 8.67
C LEU A 73 1.93 -15.84 9.44
N GLU A 74 2.31 -16.90 10.16
CA GLU A 74 3.62 -17.01 10.78
C GLU A 74 4.65 -17.56 9.78
N LEU A 75 5.78 -16.87 9.68
CA LEU A 75 6.91 -17.16 8.81
C LEU A 75 8.07 -17.70 9.68
N ASP A 76 8.62 -18.84 9.29
CA ASP A 76 9.60 -19.60 10.09
C ASP A 76 11.04 -19.07 9.99
N GLY A 77 11.31 -18.18 9.04
CA GLY A 77 12.63 -17.63 8.76
C GLY A 77 13.56 -18.59 7.99
N THR A 78 13.03 -19.67 7.43
CA THR A 78 13.83 -20.71 6.74
C THR A 78 13.21 -21.22 5.45
N SER A 79 11.88 -21.32 5.38
CA SER A 79 11.21 -21.99 4.26
C SER A 79 9.84 -21.41 3.92
N THR A 80 9.22 -20.64 4.83
CA THR A 80 7.86 -20.12 4.65
C THR A 80 7.85 -18.72 4.06
N GLY A 81 7.06 -18.52 3.02
CA GLY A 81 6.82 -17.25 2.36
C GLY A 81 5.44 -17.22 1.69
N LEU A 82 5.08 -16.09 1.14
CA LEU A 82 3.85 -15.91 0.38
C LEU A 82 4.20 -15.35 -1.00
N LYS A 83 3.73 -16.03 -2.06
CA LYS A 83 3.83 -15.57 -3.43
C LYS A 83 2.48 -15.07 -3.89
N VAL A 84 2.42 -13.85 -4.42
CA VAL A 84 1.21 -13.25 -4.98
C VAL A 84 1.47 -12.78 -6.41
N ALA A 85 0.46 -12.84 -7.25
CA ALA A 85 0.45 -12.31 -8.61
C ALA A 85 -0.76 -11.38 -8.77
N PRO A 86 -0.71 -10.35 -9.63
CA PRO A 86 0.46 -9.94 -10.41
C PRO A 86 1.48 -9.17 -9.59
N GLY A 87 2.71 -9.09 -10.09
CA GLY A 87 3.74 -8.24 -9.53
C GLY A 87 3.42 -6.75 -9.65
N LEU A 88 4.18 -5.93 -8.92
CA LEU A 88 4.03 -4.46 -8.89
C LEU A 88 4.67 -3.79 -10.13
N ALA A 89 4.33 -4.23 -11.34
CA ALA A 89 4.65 -3.50 -12.56
C ALA A 89 3.74 -2.25 -12.70
N LEU A 90 3.58 -1.50 -11.61
CA LEU A 90 2.66 -0.36 -11.54
C LEU A 90 3.44 0.94 -11.70
N LYS A 91 2.86 1.87 -12.47
CA LYS A 91 3.42 3.21 -12.64
C LYS A 91 3.38 4.00 -11.33
N ASN A 92 2.32 3.85 -10.58
CA ASN A 92 2.12 4.34 -9.22
C ASN A 92 1.71 3.16 -8.36
N PHE A 93 1.98 3.20 -7.08
CA PHE A 93 1.52 2.14 -6.18
C PHE A 93 1.54 2.55 -4.71
N THR A 94 0.82 1.79 -3.93
CA THR A 94 1.00 1.66 -2.48
C THR A 94 1.06 0.19 -2.12
N ALA A 95 2.06 -0.18 -1.33
CA ALA A 95 2.17 -1.49 -0.71
C ALA A 95 2.10 -1.34 0.81
N VAL A 96 1.23 -2.09 1.47
CA VAL A 96 1.05 -2.06 2.92
C VAL A 96 1.07 -3.44 3.51
N LEU A 97 1.56 -3.57 4.74
CA LEU A 97 1.46 -4.79 5.54
C LEU A 97 1.63 -4.47 7.02
N TRP A 98 1.00 -5.27 7.87
CA TRP A 98 1.37 -5.40 9.28
C TRP A 98 2.45 -6.45 9.42
N VAL A 99 3.41 -6.20 10.29
CA VAL A 99 4.53 -7.09 10.54
C VAL A 99 4.92 -7.10 12.01
N ASN A 100 5.26 -8.30 12.51
CA ASN A 100 5.80 -8.50 13.85
C ASN A 100 7.04 -9.37 13.73
N SER A 101 8.23 -8.79 13.89
CA SER A 101 9.48 -9.54 13.77
C SER A 101 9.73 -10.42 14.99
N GLY A 102 9.92 -11.71 14.77
CA GLY A 102 10.30 -12.67 15.81
C GLY A 102 11.75 -12.51 16.30
N LYS A 103 12.58 -11.82 15.52
CA LYS A 103 14.00 -11.54 15.80
C LYS A 103 14.24 -10.03 15.79
N ASP A 104 15.41 -9.64 16.28
CA ASP A 104 15.84 -8.25 16.21
C ASP A 104 16.00 -7.80 14.74
N TRP A 105 15.46 -6.64 14.43
CA TRP A 105 15.53 -6.04 13.12
C TRP A 105 16.98 -5.82 12.67
N GLY A 106 17.27 -6.09 11.42
CA GLY A 106 18.57 -5.85 10.82
C GLY A 106 19.72 -6.70 11.34
N LYS A 107 19.47 -7.82 12.02
CA LYS A 107 20.51 -8.81 12.33
C LYS A 107 20.86 -9.73 11.18
N THR A 108 19.90 -9.95 10.27
CA THR A 108 20.07 -10.71 9.04
C THR A 108 19.32 -10.02 7.92
N ARG A 109 19.79 -10.21 6.71
CA ARG A 109 19.03 -9.76 5.52
C ARG A 109 17.75 -10.59 5.45
N THR A 110 16.61 -9.92 5.50
CA THR A 110 15.29 -10.54 5.45
C THR A 110 14.39 -9.72 4.53
N GLU A 111 13.70 -10.39 3.63
CA GLU A 111 12.81 -9.73 2.68
C GLU A 111 11.38 -9.81 3.22
N LEU A 112 10.75 -8.68 3.50
CA LEU A 112 9.33 -8.60 3.88
C LEU A 112 8.44 -8.49 2.65
N TRP A 113 8.92 -7.76 1.65
CA TRP A 113 8.24 -7.53 0.40
C TRP A 113 9.28 -7.48 -0.71
N CYS A 114 9.13 -8.29 -1.74
CA CYS A 114 10.03 -8.30 -2.89
C CYS A 114 9.23 -8.35 -4.20
N GLY A 115 9.23 -7.27 -4.94
CA GLY A 115 8.54 -7.13 -6.24
C GLY A 115 9.41 -7.44 -7.44
N SER A 116 10.49 -8.22 -7.32
CA SER A 116 11.41 -8.48 -8.43
C SER A 116 12.03 -9.86 -8.42
N LYS A 117 12.25 -10.38 -9.62
CA LYS A 117 12.97 -11.62 -9.89
C LYS A 117 14.47 -11.44 -10.07
N THR A 118 14.91 -10.26 -10.43
CA THR A 118 16.30 -9.91 -10.71
C THR A 118 16.71 -8.69 -9.90
N TYR A 119 17.96 -8.59 -9.53
CA TYR A 119 18.54 -7.52 -8.70
C TYR A 119 18.41 -6.10 -9.25
N GLY A 120 17.71 -5.90 -10.38
CA GLY A 120 17.72 -4.64 -11.12
C GLY A 120 16.56 -3.67 -10.87
N ASP A 121 15.34 -4.14 -10.53
CA ASP A 121 14.14 -3.30 -10.65
C ASP A 121 13.15 -3.50 -9.50
N ALA A 122 13.65 -3.61 -8.26
CA ALA A 122 12.84 -3.98 -7.11
C ALA A 122 12.56 -2.81 -6.18
N VAL A 123 11.33 -2.78 -5.70
CA VAL A 123 10.97 -2.13 -4.45
C VAL A 123 10.88 -3.21 -3.38
N LEU A 124 11.63 -3.04 -2.30
CA LEU A 124 11.73 -4.00 -1.21
C LEU A 124 11.41 -3.31 0.11
N ILE A 125 10.62 -3.96 0.96
CA ILE A 125 10.60 -3.64 2.39
C ILE A 125 11.39 -4.75 3.07
N ARG A 126 12.48 -4.42 3.75
CA ARG A 126 13.38 -5.40 4.35
C ARG A 126 14.10 -4.91 5.59
N GLY A 127 14.60 -5.84 6.41
CA GLY A 127 15.71 -5.62 7.33
C GLY A 127 17.05 -5.93 6.66
N ASP A 128 18.13 -5.29 7.07
CA ASP A 128 19.47 -5.57 6.56
C ASP A 128 20.52 -5.40 7.66
N ASP A 129 21.56 -6.23 7.63
CA ASP A 129 22.67 -6.24 8.59
C ASP A 129 23.98 -5.66 8.04
N ARG A 130 23.98 -5.18 6.81
CA ARG A 130 25.17 -4.60 6.18
C ARG A 130 25.62 -3.34 6.91
N ALA A 131 26.92 -3.09 6.89
CA ALA A 131 27.55 -2.01 7.66
C ALA A 131 27.07 -0.59 7.30
N ASP A 132 26.65 -0.41 6.07
CA ASP A 132 26.17 0.86 5.50
C ASP A 132 24.69 1.15 5.86
N TRP A 133 24.00 0.18 6.47
CA TRP A 133 22.61 0.25 6.79
C TRP A 133 22.43 0.22 8.31
N LYS A 134 21.46 0.97 8.80
CA LYS A 134 21.25 1.09 10.24
C LYS A 134 20.62 -0.17 10.81
N LYS A 135 21.36 -0.88 11.66
CA LYS A 135 20.85 -2.07 12.37
C LYS A 135 19.65 -1.70 13.24
N GLY A 136 18.66 -2.59 13.23
CA GLY A 136 17.44 -2.41 14.01
C GLY A 136 16.34 -1.66 13.26
N GLU A 137 16.49 -1.45 11.96
CA GLU A 137 15.51 -0.74 11.12
C GLU A 137 14.92 -1.67 10.06
N ALA A 138 13.65 -1.46 9.72
CA ALA A 138 13.12 -1.82 8.42
C ALA A 138 13.44 -0.71 7.42
N MET A 139 13.46 -0.99 6.14
CA MET A 139 13.70 0.02 5.12
C MET A 139 12.89 -0.23 3.87
N LEU A 140 12.40 0.84 3.27
CA LEU A 140 11.98 0.86 1.89
C LEU A 140 13.24 0.98 1.03
N HIS A 141 13.48 0.01 0.17
CA HIS A 141 14.71 -0.13 -0.60
C HIS A 141 14.36 -0.33 -2.07
N TRP A 142 15.02 0.39 -2.97
CA TRP A 142 14.76 0.31 -4.42
C TRP A 142 15.99 0.63 -5.24
N THR A 143 15.91 0.36 -6.55
CA THR A 143 16.91 0.83 -7.52
C THR A 143 16.28 1.72 -8.57
N ASP A 144 17.00 2.69 -9.04
CA ASP A 144 16.66 3.54 -10.17
C ASP A 144 17.28 3.05 -11.49
N GLY A 145 17.88 1.84 -11.46
CA GLY A 145 18.61 1.24 -12.57
C GLY A 145 20.11 1.58 -12.58
N ALA A 146 20.54 2.58 -11.81
CA ALA A 146 21.95 2.98 -11.71
C ALA A 146 22.51 2.74 -10.31
N ALA A 147 21.71 2.97 -9.27
CA ALA A 147 22.10 2.83 -7.88
C ALA A 147 20.98 2.29 -7.00
N TRP A 148 21.35 1.73 -5.85
CA TRP A 148 20.42 1.35 -4.82
C TRP A 148 20.19 2.50 -3.84
N HIS A 149 18.93 2.67 -3.44
CA HIS A 149 18.50 3.71 -2.52
C HIS A 149 17.68 3.10 -1.39
N ALA A 150 17.61 3.78 -0.24
CA ALA A 150 16.75 3.38 0.85
C ALA A 150 16.25 4.54 1.69
N ILE A 151 15.12 4.29 2.36
CA ILE A 151 14.56 5.10 3.43
C ILE A 151 14.39 4.18 4.64
N GLY A 152 15.07 4.48 5.74
CA GLY A 152 14.99 3.71 6.99
C GLY A 152 13.77 4.08 7.82
N SER A 153 13.26 3.11 8.59
CA SER A 153 12.11 3.27 9.49
C SER A 153 12.45 3.99 10.81
N GLY A 154 13.74 4.13 11.12
CA GLY A 154 14.18 4.28 12.49
C GLY A 154 14.16 2.92 13.22
N LYS A 155 14.68 2.90 14.47
CA LYS A 155 14.79 1.68 15.25
C LYS A 155 13.43 1.09 15.61
N LEU A 156 13.21 -0.17 15.25
CA LEU A 156 12.04 -0.96 15.58
C LEU A 156 12.38 -2.01 16.65
N LYS A 157 11.41 -2.31 17.51
CA LYS A 157 11.53 -3.38 18.51
C LYS A 157 11.07 -4.69 17.92
N SER A 158 11.77 -5.79 18.24
CA SER A 158 11.27 -7.15 17.96
C SER A 158 10.00 -7.44 18.76
N LYS A 159 9.23 -8.42 18.32
CA LYS A 159 7.98 -8.89 18.98
C LYS A 159 6.96 -7.76 19.20
N THR A 160 6.96 -6.79 18.29
CA THR A 160 6.04 -5.64 18.29
C THR A 160 5.45 -5.51 16.89
N TRP A 161 4.14 -5.31 16.81
CA TRP A 161 3.46 -5.06 15.55
C TRP A 161 3.73 -3.63 15.06
N TYR A 162 4.11 -3.52 13.80
CA TYR A 162 4.26 -2.27 13.06
C TYR A 162 3.52 -2.37 11.73
N HIS A 163 2.86 -1.30 11.36
CA HIS A 163 2.34 -1.13 10.01
C HIS A 163 3.41 -0.46 9.15
N LEU A 164 3.79 -1.09 8.07
CA LEU A 164 4.72 -0.55 7.09
C LEU A 164 3.97 -0.24 5.79
N ALA A 165 4.20 0.95 5.24
CA ALA A 165 3.64 1.32 3.94
C ALA A 165 4.68 2.04 3.08
N GLY A 166 4.83 1.57 1.85
CA GLY A 166 5.62 2.23 0.81
C GLY A 166 4.69 2.78 -0.27
N THR A 167 4.81 4.04 -0.62
CA THR A 167 4.03 4.65 -1.72
C THR A 167 4.92 5.22 -2.79
N PHE A 168 4.48 5.18 -4.03
CA PHE A 168 5.12 5.81 -5.18
C PHE A 168 4.08 6.45 -6.10
N ASN A 169 4.24 7.71 -6.43
CA ASN A 169 3.34 8.49 -7.28
C ASN A 169 3.88 8.76 -8.69
N GLY A 170 4.88 7.96 -9.13
CA GLY A 170 5.58 8.15 -10.40
C GLY A 170 6.80 9.07 -10.34
N ASN A 171 7.00 9.78 -9.21
CA ASN A 171 8.15 10.66 -8.99
C ASN A 171 8.76 10.51 -7.59
N THR A 172 7.94 10.42 -6.56
CA THR A 172 8.36 10.44 -5.16
C THR A 172 7.98 9.14 -4.47
N LEU A 173 8.97 8.47 -3.87
CA LEU A 173 8.76 7.40 -2.91
C LEU A 173 8.60 7.99 -1.52
N LYS A 174 7.67 7.41 -0.76
CA LYS A 174 7.49 7.73 0.66
C LYS A 174 7.42 6.44 1.46
N PHE A 175 7.99 6.47 2.66
CA PHE A 175 7.92 5.35 3.60
C PHE A 175 7.24 5.78 4.88
N TYR A 176 6.29 4.97 5.34
CA TYR A 176 5.49 5.21 6.54
C TYR A 176 5.64 4.05 7.50
N VAL A 177 5.69 4.38 8.80
CA VAL A 177 5.61 3.43 9.92
C VAL A 177 4.46 3.87 10.82
N ASP A 178 3.52 2.97 11.08
CA ASP A 178 2.31 3.24 11.88
C ASP A 178 1.58 4.53 11.44
N GLY A 179 1.44 4.72 10.11
CA GLY A 179 0.79 5.89 9.50
C GLY A 179 1.65 7.16 9.48
N LYS A 180 2.81 7.17 10.11
CA LYS A 180 3.69 8.35 10.16
C LYS A 180 4.72 8.30 9.04
N LEU A 181 4.84 9.38 8.27
CA LEU A 181 5.90 9.52 7.26
C LEU A 181 7.26 9.55 7.96
N VAL A 182 8.13 8.57 7.64
CA VAL A 182 9.49 8.49 8.17
C VAL A 182 10.54 8.99 7.19
N GLY A 183 10.22 9.07 5.92
CA GLY A 183 11.07 9.67 4.91
C GLY A 183 10.45 9.62 3.51
N GLN A 184 11.02 10.45 2.64
CA GLN A 184 10.66 10.48 1.21
C GLN A 184 11.88 10.79 0.35
N LYS A 185 11.83 10.37 -0.92
CA LYS A 185 12.87 10.66 -1.91
C LYS A 185 12.29 10.68 -3.31
N ASP A 186 12.64 11.69 -4.07
CA ASP A 186 12.37 11.72 -5.51
C ASP A 186 13.33 10.76 -6.21
N SER A 187 12.78 9.85 -7.01
CA SER A 187 13.53 8.84 -7.72
C SER A 187 12.69 8.26 -8.85
N LYS A 188 13.36 7.63 -9.80
CA LYS A 188 12.72 6.69 -10.71
C LYS A 188 12.74 5.31 -10.08
N ILE A 189 11.80 4.47 -10.47
CA ILE A 189 11.81 3.04 -10.17
C ILE A 189 11.75 2.32 -11.51
N GLY A 190 12.57 1.28 -11.67
CA GLY A 190 12.53 0.41 -12.83
C GLY A 190 11.20 -0.36 -12.91
N ALA A 191 10.89 -0.94 -14.06
CA ALA A 191 9.69 -1.76 -14.23
C ALA A 191 9.75 -2.99 -13.33
N GLY A 192 8.74 -3.19 -12.50
CA GLY A 192 8.60 -4.37 -11.65
C GLY A 192 8.29 -5.64 -12.45
N GLU A 193 8.52 -6.81 -11.86
CA GLU A 193 8.25 -8.12 -12.44
C GLU A 193 6.85 -8.65 -12.10
N LYS A 194 6.50 -9.80 -12.70
CA LYS A 194 5.15 -10.38 -12.66
C LYS A 194 4.72 -10.94 -11.30
N ASP A 195 5.66 -11.34 -10.45
CA ASP A 195 5.37 -11.97 -9.17
C ASP A 195 5.89 -11.10 -8.02
N THR A 196 5.14 -11.06 -6.94
CA THR A 196 5.56 -10.45 -5.67
C THR A 196 5.73 -11.53 -4.63
N PHE A 197 6.82 -11.45 -3.86
CA PHE A 197 7.11 -12.36 -2.76
C PHE A 197 7.08 -11.60 -1.44
N ILE A 198 6.43 -12.16 -0.45
CA ILE A 198 6.27 -11.57 0.88
C ILE A 198 6.86 -12.54 1.90
N GLY A 199 7.76 -12.04 2.74
CA GLY A 199 8.45 -12.85 3.74
C GLY A 199 9.60 -13.69 3.21
N CYS A 200 9.91 -13.63 1.90
CA CYS A 200 11.05 -14.33 1.31
C CYS A 200 11.52 -13.63 0.01
N HIS A 201 12.71 -13.99 -0.44
CA HIS A 201 13.22 -13.61 -1.76
C HIS A 201 12.77 -14.65 -2.82
N PRO A 202 12.54 -14.25 -4.10
CA PRO A 202 12.19 -15.17 -5.19
C PRO A 202 13.16 -16.33 -5.40
N ASN A 203 14.46 -16.07 -5.19
CA ASN A 203 15.46 -17.12 -5.04
C ASN A 203 15.44 -17.52 -3.56
N PRO A 204 15.07 -18.76 -3.17
CA PRO A 204 14.67 -19.14 -1.82
C PRO A 204 15.78 -18.92 -0.77
N THR A 205 16.01 -17.67 -0.46
CA THR A 205 16.96 -17.14 0.51
C THR A 205 16.32 -15.98 1.26
N ASN A 206 16.93 -15.52 2.34
CA ASN A 206 16.55 -14.31 3.07
C ASN A 206 15.10 -14.35 3.60
N TYR A 207 14.70 -15.51 4.13
CA TYR A 207 13.40 -15.67 4.75
C TYR A 207 13.24 -14.79 5.99
N PHE A 208 12.10 -14.14 6.11
CA PHE A 208 11.71 -13.39 7.30
C PHE A 208 11.24 -14.36 8.40
N GLN A 209 11.59 -14.09 9.64
CA GLN A 209 11.06 -14.79 10.80
C GLN A 209 10.15 -13.87 11.60
N GLY A 210 8.87 -14.23 11.70
CA GLY A 210 7.87 -13.43 12.41
C GLY A 210 6.49 -13.66 11.87
N MET A 211 5.62 -12.69 12.02
CA MET A 211 4.23 -12.74 11.55
C MET A 211 3.97 -11.59 10.60
N ILE A 212 3.17 -11.85 9.57
CA ILE A 212 2.61 -10.86 8.66
C ILE A 212 1.09 -10.92 8.69
N ASP A 213 0.46 -9.77 8.47
CA ASP A 213 -0.98 -9.62 8.55
C ASP A 213 -1.43 -8.44 7.68
N ASP A 214 -2.69 -8.44 7.23
CA ASP A 214 -3.31 -7.34 6.49
C ASP A 214 -2.41 -6.76 5.38
N VAL A 215 -2.18 -7.55 4.34
CA VAL A 215 -1.33 -7.19 3.19
C VAL A 215 -2.17 -6.67 2.05
N ALA A 216 -1.81 -5.53 1.46
CA ALA A 216 -2.49 -5.03 0.25
C ALA A 216 -1.58 -4.25 -0.68
N VAL A 217 -2.01 -4.21 -1.95
CA VAL A 217 -1.43 -3.42 -3.04
C VAL A 217 -2.51 -2.56 -3.67
N PHE A 218 -2.17 -1.32 -3.94
CA PHE A 218 -3.00 -0.34 -4.63
C PHE A 218 -2.28 0.18 -5.86
N ASP A 219 -3.02 0.55 -6.89
CA ASP A 219 -2.51 1.05 -8.18
C ASP A 219 -2.21 2.56 -8.18
N ASP A 220 -2.29 3.21 -7.03
CA ASP A 220 -1.91 4.62 -6.84
C ASP A 220 -1.28 4.85 -5.47
N ALA A 221 -0.68 6.03 -5.29
CA ALA A 221 -0.10 6.47 -4.04
C ALA A 221 -1.20 6.94 -3.08
N LEU A 222 -1.50 6.16 -2.07
CA LEU A 222 -2.46 6.52 -1.02
C LEU A 222 -2.02 7.79 -0.28
N SER A 223 -3.01 8.59 0.13
CA SER A 223 -2.78 9.71 1.05
C SER A 223 -2.34 9.21 2.42
N ARG A 224 -1.71 10.09 3.20
CA ARG A 224 -1.38 9.79 4.60
C ARG A 224 -2.64 9.43 5.41
N GLU A 225 -3.71 10.16 5.19
CA GLU A 225 -5.00 9.98 5.84
C GLU A 225 -5.60 8.60 5.56
N ASP A 226 -5.43 8.08 4.33
CA ASP A 226 -5.90 6.74 3.98
C ASP A 226 -5.03 5.65 4.62
N ILE A 227 -3.71 5.85 4.67
CA ILE A 227 -2.80 4.96 5.39
C ILE A 227 -3.14 4.93 6.89
N GLU A 228 -3.39 6.10 7.51
CA GLU A 228 -3.82 6.17 8.92
C GLU A 228 -5.15 5.47 9.18
N LYS A 229 -6.09 5.48 8.22
CA LYS A 229 -7.35 4.70 8.34
C LYS A 229 -7.07 3.20 8.33
N ILE A 230 -6.18 2.72 7.44
CA ILE A 230 -5.77 1.31 7.40
C ILE A 230 -5.14 0.91 8.73
N VAL A 231 -4.21 1.71 9.27
CA VAL A 231 -3.58 1.47 10.57
C VAL A 231 -4.60 1.32 11.70
N ASN A 232 -5.62 2.17 11.71
CA ASN A 232 -6.57 2.24 12.83
C ASN A 232 -7.73 1.22 12.72
N ARG A 233 -8.08 0.76 11.52
CA ARG A 233 -9.29 -0.02 11.27
C ARG A 233 -9.03 -1.40 10.67
N GLY A 234 -7.81 -1.68 10.22
CA GLY A 234 -7.50 -2.84 9.39
C GLY A 234 -7.98 -2.67 7.95
N LEU A 235 -7.51 -3.55 7.08
CA LEU A 235 -7.88 -3.54 5.65
C LEU A 235 -9.33 -3.91 5.41
N GLU A 236 -9.90 -4.82 6.20
CA GLU A 236 -11.29 -5.23 6.06
C GLU A 236 -12.27 -4.05 6.20
N ASN A 237 -11.96 -3.14 7.11
CA ASN A 237 -12.80 -1.98 7.43
C ASN A 237 -12.32 -0.68 6.77
N TRP A 238 -11.28 -0.74 5.93
CA TRP A 238 -10.84 0.39 5.15
C TRP A 238 -11.69 0.50 3.89
N LEU A 239 -12.39 1.63 3.77
CA LEU A 239 -13.10 2.00 2.56
C LEU A 239 -12.40 3.24 1.99
N PRO A 240 -11.99 3.23 0.71
CA PRO A 240 -11.51 4.44 0.07
C PRO A 240 -12.57 5.53 0.21
N VAL A 241 -12.14 6.76 0.44
CA VAL A 241 -13.06 7.91 0.38
C VAL A 241 -13.58 7.98 -1.04
N GLU A 242 -14.83 7.57 -1.22
CA GLU A 242 -15.46 7.50 -2.52
C GLU A 242 -15.34 8.82 -3.28
N ALA A 243 -14.79 8.79 -4.48
CA ALA A 243 -15.27 9.63 -5.55
C ALA A 243 -16.71 9.16 -5.81
N SER A 244 -17.66 9.95 -5.29
CA SER A 244 -19.09 9.66 -5.31
C SER A 244 -19.53 9.03 -6.64
N GLY A 245 -19.90 7.76 -6.64
CA GLY A 245 -20.68 7.15 -7.69
C GLY A 245 -20.27 5.83 -8.29
N LYS A 246 -19.10 5.25 -8.00
CA LYS A 246 -18.66 4.00 -8.68
C LYS A 246 -18.59 2.73 -7.81
N ASN A 247 -18.52 2.83 -6.51
CA ASN A 247 -18.36 1.65 -5.64
C ASN A 247 -19.66 1.08 -5.07
N ALA A 248 -20.78 1.78 -5.17
CA ALA A 248 -22.09 1.25 -4.78
C ALA A 248 -22.47 -0.04 -5.54
N THR A 249 -21.93 -0.22 -6.75
CA THR A 249 -22.20 -1.40 -7.59
C THR A 249 -21.41 -2.64 -7.17
N HIS A 250 -20.22 -2.50 -6.58
CA HIS A 250 -19.41 -3.64 -6.14
C HIS A 250 -20.02 -4.28 -4.87
N TRP A 251 -20.35 -3.48 -3.88
CA TRP A 251 -21.01 -3.95 -2.65
C TRP A 251 -22.44 -4.46 -2.86
N ALA A 252 -23.18 -3.90 -3.84
CA ALA A 252 -24.47 -4.45 -4.23
C ALA A 252 -24.36 -5.86 -4.83
N ARG A 253 -23.24 -6.18 -5.53
CA ARG A 253 -22.99 -7.54 -6.04
C ARG A 253 -22.71 -8.54 -4.92
N ILE A 254 -21.87 -8.17 -3.94
CA ILE A 254 -21.56 -9.05 -2.80
C ILE A 254 -22.80 -9.34 -1.96
N LYS A 255 -23.64 -8.34 -1.64
CA LYS A 255 -24.89 -8.53 -0.90
C LYS A 255 -25.94 -9.35 -1.65
N ASN A 256 -25.92 -9.37 -2.97
CA ASN A 256 -26.84 -10.17 -3.76
C ASN A 256 -26.38 -11.63 -3.94
N SER A 257 -25.06 -11.91 -3.87
CA SER A 257 -24.54 -13.28 -3.93
C SER A 257 -24.79 -14.09 -2.64
N THR A 258 -25.01 -13.41 -1.50
CA THR A 258 -25.29 -14.06 -0.20
C THR A 258 -26.80 -14.28 0.06
N LYS A 259 -27.68 -13.79 -0.82
CA LYS A 259 -29.14 -13.98 -0.67
C LYS A 259 -29.74 -15.15 -1.47
N THR A 260 -28.89 -15.90 -2.20
CA THR A 260 -29.33 -17.07 -2.99
C THR A 260 -28.67 -18.34 -2.46
N LYS A 261 -28.95 -18.70 -1.22
CA LYS A 261 -28.82 -20.06 -0.68
C LYS A 261 -29.87 -20.27 0.39
#